data_d29365942bfa69c04eb852d3ea90ef70
#
_entry.id   d29365942bfa69c04eb852d3ea90ef70
#
_cell.length_a   1.000
_cell.length_b   1.000
_cell.length_c   1.000
_cell.angle_alpha   90.00
_cell.angle_beta   90.00
_cell.angle_gamma   90.00
#
_symmetry.space_group_name_H-M   'P 1'
#
loop_
_entity.id
_entity.type
_entity.pdbx_description
1 polymer ?
#
loop_
_entity_poly.entity_id
_entity_poly.type
_entity_poly.pdbx_seq_one_letter_code
_entity_poly.pdbx_strand_id
1 'polypeptide(L)'
;KVGTFKGSINPNTENFTEFKKFINKNLKDFKNKKIALFCTGGIRCEKASSYMIKKGFMDVNQLKGGVIDYLSKIPKKNSSWVGECFVFDNRVSVIHELKQGTYELCHACRNPINKKDKSSPKYVKGISCPDCFGKISAKKKKALNERNKQIQISKSKGLYNPYLKYTPSDLY
;
A
#
# COMPACT_ATOMS: atom_id res chain seq x y z
N LYS A 1 -6.79 -0.64 1.72
CA LYS A 1 -7.09 0.81 1.88
C LYS A 1 -7.01 1.56 0.55
N VAL A 2 -6.12 1.18 -0.36
CA VAL A 2 -5.88 1.91 -1.62
C VAL A 2 -6.68 1.33 -2.78
N GLY A 3 -6.78 0.00 -2.87
CA GLY A 3 -7.60 -0.68 -3.85
C GLY A 3 -7.75 -2.17 -3.55
N THR A 4 -8.69 -2.80 -4.27
CA THR A 4 -9.04 -4.21 -4.09
C THR A 4 -9.77 -4.77 -5.31
N PHE A 5 -9.82 -6.07 -5.48
CA PHE A 5 -10.75 -6.68 -6.44
C PHE A 5 -12.18 -6.66 -5.91
N LYS A 6 -13.14 -6.40 -6.79
CA LYS A 6 -14.56 -6.43 -6.46
C LYS A 6 -14.93 -7.79 -5.86
N GLY A 7 -15.57 -7.80 -4.69
CA GLY A 7 -15.98 -9.01 -3.99
C GLY A 7 -14.86 -9.74 -3.22
N SER A 8 -13.64 -9.22 -3.17
CA SER A 8 -12.55 -9.85 -2.41
C SER A 8 -12.69 -9.63 -0.90
N ILE A 9 -12.15 -10.56 -0.14
CA ILE A 9 -12.08 -10.51 1.33
C ILE A 9 -10.75 -9.91 1.75
N ASN A 10 -10.78 -8.81 2.51
CA ASN A 10 -9.60 -8.26 3.14
C ASN A 10 -9.43 -8.89 4.54
N PRO A 11 -8.34 -9.63 4.81
CA PRO A 11 -8.10 -10.22 6.13
C PRO A 11 -7.77 -9.19 7.22
N ASN A 12 -7.57 -7.92 6.88
CA ASN A 12 -7.19 -6.83 7.79
C ASN A 12 -5.99 -7.16 8.70
N THR A 13 -4.97 -7.75 8.13
CA THR A 13 -3.77 -8.22 8.84
C THR A 13 -2.57 -7.34 8.52
N GLU A 14 -1.78 -6.99 9.53
CA GLU A 14 -0.57 -6.18 9.37
C GLU A 14 0.67 -7.04 9.07
N ASN A 15 0.64 -8.30 9.52
CA ASN A 15 1.76 -9.22 9.39
C ASN A 15 1.31 -10.67 9.14
N PHE A 16 2.29 -11.53 8.84
CA PHE A 16 2.00 -12.93 8.50
C PHE A 16 1.48 -13.74 9.70
N THR A 17 1.82 -13.37 10.92
CA THR A 17 1.31 -14.05 12.13
C THR A 17 -0.20 -13.84 12.28
N GLU A 18 -0.66 -12.62 12.04
CA GLU A 18 -2.10 -12.29 12.04
C GLU A 18 -2.82 -12.97 10.88
N PHE A 19 -2.21 -13.04 9.70
CA PHE A 19 -2.76 -13.80 8.58
C PHE A 19 -2.96 -15.28 8.96
N LYS A 20 -1.99 -15.91 9.63
CA LYS A 20 -2.16 -17.29 10.13
C LYS A 20 -3.36 -17.42 11.10
N LYS A 21 -3.54 -16.47 12.01
CA LYS A 21 -4.68 -16.44 12.92
C LYS A 21 -6.00 -16.31 12.15
N PHE A 22 -6.06 -15.41 11.16
CA PHE A 22 -7.21 -15.24 10.29
C PHE A 22 -7.56 -16.55 9.56
N ILE A 23 -6.60 -17.22 8.92
CA ILE A 23 -6.81 -18.47 8.21
C ILE A 23 -7.30 -19.58 9.17
N ASN A 24 -6.69 -19.73 10.34
CA ASN A 24 -7.09 -20.73 11.32
C ASN A 24 -8.53 -20.50 11.83
N LYS A 25 -8.92 -19.24 12.06
CA LYS A 25 -10.28 -18.88 12.47
C LYS A 25 -11.33 -19.22 11.41
N ASN A 26 -11.01 -19.03 10.13
CA ASN A 26 -11.92 -19.23 9.00
C ASN A 26 -11.69 -20.56 8.26
N LEU A 27 -10.94 -21.50 8.85
CA LEU A 27 -10.55 -22.74 8.19
C LEU A 27 -11.75 -23.55 7.70
N LYS A 28 -12.79 -23.70 8.53
CA LYS A 28 -14.00 -24.46 8.19
C LYS A 28 -14.74 -23.86 6.99
N ASP A 29 -14.82 -22.55 6.91
CA ASP A 29 -15.58 -21.84 5.89
C ASP A 29 -14.88 -21.82 4.53
N PHE A 30 -13.55 -21.90 4.51
CA PHE A 30 -12.75 -21.73 3.30
C PHE A 30 -12.09 -23.00 2.79
N LYS A 31 -11.91 -24.04 3.62
CA LYS A 31 -11.09 -25.21 3.28
C LYS A 31 -11.48 -25.89 1.97
N ASN A 32 -12.77 -25.99 1.71
CA ASN A 32 -13.30 -26.66 0.52
C ASN A 32 -13.66 -25.69 -0.61
N LYS A 33 -13.25 -24.43 -0.51
CA LYS A 33 -13.52 -23.42 -1.55
C LYS A 33 -12.28 -23.23 -2.42
N LYS A 34 -12.52 -22.83 -3.66
CA LYS A 34 -11.48 -22.33 -4.55
C LYS A 34 -11.04 -20.96 -4.06
N ILE A 35 -9.77 -20.84 -3.72
CA ILE A 35 -9.17 -19.62 -3.17
C ILE A 35 -8.26 -18.99 -4.22
N ALA A 36 -8.38 -17.69 -4.41
CA ALA A 36 -7.45 -16.88 -5.19
C ALA A 36 -6.81 -15.81 -4.29
N LEU A 37 -5.50 -15.83 -4.19
CA LEU A 37 -4.70 -14.87 -3.42
C LEU A 37 -4.10 -13.81 -4.32
N PHE A 38 -4.05 -12.59 -3.85
CA PHE A 38 -3.34 -11.51 -4.54
C PHE A 38 -2.62 -10.58 -3.56
N CYS A 39 -1.56 -9.98 -4.04
CA CYS A 39 -0.88 -8.84 -3.38
C CYS A 39 -0.25 -7.96 -4.46
N THR A 40 0.44 -6.91 -4.10
CA THR A 40 1.03 -5.95 -5.04
C THR A 40 1.87 -6.64 -6.12
N GLY A 41 2.89 -7.41 -5.75
CA GLY A 41 3.82 -8.07 -6.69
C GLY A 41 3.80 -9.61 -6.65
N GLY A 42 2.85 -10.25 -5.93
CA GLY A 42 2.75 -11.73 -5.85
C GLY A 42 3.56 -12.38 -4.73
N ILE A 43 4.70 -11.83 -4.31
CA ILE A 43 5.67 -12.47 -3.40
C ILE A 43 5.06 -12.90 -2.05
N ARG A 44 4.20 -12.09 -1.46
CA ARG A 44 3.52 -12.43 -0.20
C ARG A 44 2.57 -13.62 -0.35
N CYS A 45 2.01 -13.79 -1.55
CA CYS A 45 1.07 -14.87 -1.85
C CYS A 45 1.74 -16.24 -1.84
N GLU A 46 3.00 -16.36 -2.23
CA GLU A 46 3.75 -17.63 -2.19
C GLU A 46 3.82 -18.21 -0.77
N LYS A 47 4.18 -17.37 0.19
CA LYS A 47 4.20 -17.78 1.60
C LYS A 47 2.81 -18.08 2.14
N ALA A 48 1.80 -17.30 1.73
CA ALA A 48 0.42 -17.48 2.16
C ALA A 48 -0.19 -18.78 1.60
N SER A 49 -0.04 -19.05 0.31
CA SER A 49 -0.55 -20.26 -0.33
C SER A 49 0.11 -21.53 0.22
N SER A 50 1.44 -21.51 0.37
CA SER A 50 2.18 -22.61 0.99
C SER A 50 1.68 -22.94 2.39
N TYR A 51 1.39 -21.94 3.22
CA TYR A 51 0.80 -22.14 4.53
C TYR A 51 -0.61 -22.74 4.46
N MET A 52 -1.46 -22.23 3.54
CA MET A 52 -2.84 -22.72 3.39
C MET A 52 -2.88 -24.18 2.90
N ILE A 53 -2.04 -24.53 1.93
CA ILE A 53 -1.92 -25.91 1.43
C ILE A 53 -1.52 -26.86 2.59
N LYS A 54 -0.53 -26.46 3.42
CA LYS A 54 -0.15 -27.21 4.63
C LYS A 54 -1.28 -27.37 5.66
N LYS A 55 -2.27 -26.45 5.62
CA LYS A 55 -3.48 -26.53 6.46
C LYS A 55 -4.62 -27.33 5.82
N GLY A 56 -4.38 -27.95 4.67
CA GLY A 56 -5.31 -28.82 3.99
C GLY A 56 -6.32 -28.10 3.09
N PHE A 57 -6.02 -26.90 2.63
CA PHE A 57 -6.78 -26.26 1.55
C PHE A 57 -6.45 -26.95 0.22
N MET A 58 -7.47 -27.33 -0.54
CA MET A 58 -7.31 -28.17 -1.75
C MET A 58 -7.03 -27.36 -3.01
N ASP A 59 -7.60 -26.17 -3.13
CA ASP A 59 -7.52 -25.36 -4.35
C ASP A 59 -7.12 -23.93 -4.00
N VAL A 60 -5.81 -23.67 -3.95
CA VAL A 60 -5.22 -22.37 -3.61
C VAL A 60 -4.44 -21.84 -4.81
N ASN A 61 -4.92 -20.79 -5.39
CA ASN A 61 -4.36 -20.12 -6.55
C ASN A 61 -3.76 -18.76 -6.18
N GLN A 62 -2.87 -18.25 -7.01
CA GLN A 62 -2.24 -16.95 -6.86
C GLN A 62 -2.37 -16.14 -8.14
N LEU A 63 -2.57 -14.85 -8.01
CA LEU A 63 -2.50 -13.94 -9.14
C LEU A 63 -1.03 -13.80 -9.57
N LYS A 64 -0.70 -14.37 -10.74
CA LYS A 64 0.65 -14.33 -11.32
C LYS A 64 1.10 -12.87 -11.52
N GLY A 65 2.32 -12.54 -11.05
CA GLY A 65 2.86 -11.18 -11.11
C GLY A 65 2.14 -10.15 -10.22
N GLY A 66 1.12 -10.57 -9.46
CA GLY A 66 0.36 -9.72 -8.56
C GLY A 66 -0.50 -8.67 -9.27
N VAL A 67 -0.95 -7.69 -8.50
CA VAL A 67 -1.82 -6.61 -8.99
C VAL A 67 -1.09 -5.72 -10.01
N ILE A 68 0.22 -5.54 -9.87
CA ILE A 68 1.01 -4.74 -10.83
C ILE A 68 0.92 -5.34 -12.22
N ASP A 69 1.17 -6.63 -12.37
CA ASP A 69 1.09 -7.31 -13.67
C ASP A 69 -0.34 -7.31 -14.22
N TYR A 70 -1.34 -7.49 -13.36
CA TYR A 70 -2.75 -7.38 -13.73
C TYR A 70 -3.08 -5.99 -14.29
N LEU A 71 -2.69 -4.91 -13.62
CA LEU A 71 -2.97 -3.53 -14.04
C LEU A 71 -2.20 -3.12 -15.29
N SER A 72 -1.07 -3.75 -15.60
CA SER A 72 -0.31 -3.50 -16.83
C SER A 72 -0.97 -4.15 -18.06
N LYS A 73 -1.63 -5.30 -17.88
CA LYS A 73 -2.16 -6.13 -18.97
C LYS A 73 -3.64 -5.98 -19.22
N ILE A 74 -4.44 -5.74 -18.16
CA ILE A 74 -5.90 -5.72 -18.26
C ILE A 74 -6.40 -4.29 -18.42
N PRO A 75 -7.04 -3.95 -19.54
CA PRO A 75 -7.63 -2.63 -19.76
C PRO A 75 -8.69 -2.31 -18.69
N LYS A 76 -8.80 -1.04 -18.32
CA LYS A 76 -9.73 -0.59 -17.26
C LYS A 76 -11.18 -1.06 -17.47
N LYS A 77 -11.65 -1.08 -18.72
CA LYS A 77 -13.01 -1.53 -19.09
C LYS A 77 -13.30 -3.00 -18.74
N ASN A 78 -12.26 -3.84 -18.74
CA ASN A 78 -12.36 -5.28 -18.46
C ASN A 78 -11.90 -5.65 -17.05
N SER A 79 -11.54 -4.65 -16.24
CA SER A 79 -10.93 -4.85 -14.94
C SER A 79 -11.96 -4.95 -13.83
N SER A 80 -11.80 -5.92 -12.95
CA SER A 80 -12.52 -6.01 -11.67
C SER A 80 -11.78 -5.34 -10.51
N TRP A 81 -10.63 -4.69 -10.77
CA TRP A 81 -9.91 -3.92 -9.76
C TRP A 81 -10.60 -2.57 -9.50
N VAL A 82 -10.79 -2.24 -8.23
CA VAL A 82 -11.37 -0.98 -7.76
C VAL A 82 -10.34 -0.22 -6.94
N GLY A 83 -10.18 1.07 -7.22
CA GLY A 83 -9.18 1.92 -6.57
C GLY A 83 -7.82 1.86 -7.24
N GLU A 84 -6.76 2.14 -6.48
CA GLU A 84 -5.38 2.20 -6.94
C GLU A 84 -4.55 1.09 -6.29
N CYS A 85 -3.42 0.72 -6.86
CA CYS A 85 -2.51 -0.26 -6.27
C CYS A 85 -1.38 0.47 -5.55
N PHE A 86 -1.20 0.20 -4.26
CA PHE A 86 -0.07 0.72 -3.50
C PHE A 86 1.23 0.07 -3.97
N VAL A 87 2.24 0.92 -4.27
CA VAL A 87 3.60 0.52 -4.64
C VAL A 87 4.62 1.10 -3.67
N PHE A 88 5.80 0.49 -3.62
CA PHE A 88 6.83 0.84 -2.63
C PHE A 88 7.91 1.78 -3.21
N ASP A 89 7.58 2.47 -4.29
CA ASP A 89 8.43 3.48 -4.92
C ASP A 89 7.87 4.90 -4.77
N ASN A 90 8.49 5.89 -5.41
CA ASN A 90 8.12 7.30 -5.30
C ASN A 90 6.73 7.62 -5.87
N ARG A 91 6.13 6.76 -6.67
CA ARG A 91 4.76 6.92 -7.20
C ARG A 91 3.70 6.72 -6.14
N VAL A 92 4.02 5.97 -5.07
CA VAL A 92 3.13 5.62 -3.95
C VAL A 92 1.96 4.73 -4.36
N SER A 93 1.28 5.04 -5.45
CA SER A 93 0.21 4.23 -6.02
C SER A 93 0.22 4.29 -7.54
N VAL A 94 -0.32 3.25 -8.15
CA VAL A 94 -0.51 3.17 -9.61
C VAL A 94 -1.92 2.75 -9.95
N ILE A 95 -2.37 3.15 -11.13
CA ILE A 95 -3.62 2.74 -11.77
C ILE A 95 -3.33 1.86 -13.00
N HIS A 96 -4.34 1.56 -13.80
CA HIS A 96 -4.17 0.81 -15.05
C HIS A 96 -3.10 1.44 -15.95
N GLU A 97 -2.42 0.60 -16.75
CA GLU A 97 -1.26 0.95 -17.56
C GLU A 97 -0.06 1.44 -16.71
N LEU A 98 -0.06 1.13 -15.42
CA LEU A 98 0.94 1.54 -14.43
C LEU A 98 1.16 3.05 -14.33
N LYS A 99 0.19 3.84 -14.78
CA LYS A 99 0.21 5.30 -14.61
C LYS A 99 0.20 5.65 -13.14
N GLN A 100 0.85 6.76 -12.78
CA GLN A 100 0.89 7.25 -11.40
C GLN A 100 -0.52 7.52 -10.88
N GLY A 101 -0.79 7.08 -9.66
CA GLY A 101 -2.04 7.31 -8.95
C GLY A 101 -2.08 8.66 -8.23
N THR A 102 -3.08 8.82 -7.38
CA THR A 102 -3.38 10.08 -6.69
C THR A 102 -2.96 10.11 -5.22
N TYR A 103 -2.49 8.99 -4.68
CA TYR A 103 -2.05 8.90 -3.30
C TYR A 103 -0.65 9.46 -3.09
N GLU A 104 -0.43 10.01 -1.91
CA GLU A 104 0.88 10.42 -1.40
C GLU A 104 1.20 9.69 -0.11
N LEU A 105 2.46 9.67 0.32
CA LEU A 105 2.85 9.07 1.59
C LEU A 105 2.76 10.08 2.74
N CYS A 106 2.17 9.67 3.84
CA CYS A 106 2.36 10.36 5.11
C CYS A 106 3.82 10.21 5.57
N HIS A 107 4.53 11.33 5.76
CA HIS A 107 5.93 11.28 6.17
C HIS A 107 6.15 10.70 7.57
N ALA A 108 5.13 10.72 8.44
CA ALA A 108 5.22 10.20 9.79
C ALA A 108 5.02 8.69 9.88
N CYS A 109 3.90 8.17 9.37
CA CYS A 109 3.55 6.76 9.49
C CYS A 109 3.75 5.94 8.20
N ARG A 110 4.06 6.61 7.08
CA ARG A 110 4.26 6.00 5.75
C ARG A 110 3.01 5.36 5.15
N ASN A 111 1.84 5.62 5.73
CA ASN A 111 0.58 5.21 5.12
C ASN A 111 0.25 6.08 3.89
N PRO A 112 -0.38 5.51 2.86
CA PRO A 112 -0.90 6.28 1.75
C PRO A 112 -2.04 7.19 2.21
N ILE A 113 -2.05 8.42 1.73
CA ILE A 113 -3.04 9.45 2.02
C ILE A 113 -3.61 10.00 0.71
N ASN A 114 -4.91 10.23 0.70
CA ASN A 114 -5.63 10.78 -0.44
C ASN A 114 -6.08 12.23 -0.17
N LYS A 115 -6.82 12.83 -1.12
CA LYS A 115 -7.33 14.20 -0.97
C LYS A 115 -8.23 14.36 0.26
N LYS A 116 -9.10 13.37 0.56
CA LYS A 116 -9.98 13.40 1.74
C LYS A 116 -9.19 13.39 3.04
N ASP A 117 -8.13 12.59 3.12
CA ASP A 117 -7.24 12.56 4.29
C ASP A 117 -6.56 13.92 4.51
N LYS A 118 -6.16 14.60 3.42
CA LYS A 118 -5.54 15.92 3.46
C LYS A 118 -6.50 17.05 3.85
N SER A 119 -7.81 16.88 3.62
CA SER A 119 -8.84 17.83 4.07
C SER A 119 -9.24 17.65 5.54
N SER A 120 -8.73 16.62 6.22
CA SER A 120 -9.01 16.37 7.62
C SER A 120 -8.28 17.37 8.54
N PRO A 121 -8.90 17.85 9.63
CA PRO A 121 -8.22 18.68 10.64
C PRO A 121 -7.07 17.95 11.35
N LYS A 122 -7.01 16.61 11.24
CA LYS A 122 -5.91 15.79 11.75
C LYS A 122 -4.70 15.72 10.82
N TYR A 123 -4.82 16.30 9.62
CA TYR A 123 -3.72 16.35 8.66
C TYR A 123 -2.86 17.58 8.89
N VAL A 124 -1.59 17.35 9.14
CA VAL A 124 -0.56 18.39 9.18
C VAL A 124 0.53 17.99 8.19
N LYS A 125 0.68 18.78 7.11
CA LYS A 125 1.61 18.48 6.02
C LYS A 125 3.01 18.13 6.54
N GLY A 126 3.49 16.93 6.16
CA GLY A 126 4.80 16.42 6.56
C GLY A 126 4.89 15.90 7.99
N ILE A 127 3.88 16.06 8.84
CA ILE A 127 3.92 15.73 10.26
C ILE A 127 2.92 14.64 10.62
N SER A 128 1.64 14.73 10.21
CA SER A 128 0.63 13.75 10.58
C SER A 128 -0.44 13.56 9.52
N CYS A 129 -1.12 12.43 9.56
CA CYS A 129 -2.35 12.15 8.83
C CYS A 129 -3.42 11.63 9.81
N PRO A 130 -4.68 11.46 9.38
CA PRO A 130 -5.74 10.96 10.25
C PRO A 130 -5.41 9.65 10.99
N ASP A 131 -4.63 8.76 10.35
CA ASP A 131 -4.24 7.46 10.95
C ASP A 131 -3.25 7.60 12.11
N CYS A 132 -2.33 8.56 12.06
CA CYS A 132 -1.24 8.71 13.03
C CYS A 132 -1.34 9.96 13.90
N PHE A 133 -2.36 10.79 13.71
CA PHE A 133 -2.60 11.97 14.57
C PHE A 133 -2.75 11.55 16.04
N GLY A 134 -2.04 12.24 16.92
CA GLY A 134 -2.02 11.92 18.36
C GLY A 134 -1.15 10.73 18.76
N LYS A 135 -0.64 9.93 17.80
CA LYS A 135 0.20 8.75 18.08
C LYS A 135 1.70 9.00 17.87
N ILE A 136 2.08 10.22 17.49
CA ILE A 136 3.47 10.58 17.16
C ILE A 136 4.14 11.11 18.42
N SER A 137 5.28 10.51 18.81
CA SER A 137 6.07 10.99 19.95
C SER A 137 6.61 12.40 19.71
N ALA A 138 6.84 13.16 20.79
CA ALA A 138 7.41 14.51 20.75
C ALA A 138 8.76 14.53 19.99
N LYS A 139 9.63 13.55 20.25
CA LYS A 139 10.91 13.38 19.54
C LYS A 139 10.72 13.24 18.04
N LYS A 140 9.79 12.37 17.61
CA LYS A 140 9.50 12.18 16.18
C LYS A 140 8.87 13.43 15.54
N LYS A 141 7.99 14.13 16.27
CA LYS A 141 7.39 15.38 15.80
C LYS A 141 8.46 16.46 15.56
N LYS A 142 9.44 16.61 16.47
CA LYS A 142 10.57 17.53 16.32
C LYS A 142 11.40 17.19 15.07
N ALA A 143 11.74 15.92 14.87
CA ALA A 143 12.48 15.48 13.68
C ALA A 143 11.72 15.73 12.36
N LEU A 144 10.40 15.52 12.34
CA LEU A 144 9.56 15.80 11.17
C LEU A 144 9.46 17.30 10.87
N ASN A 145 9.37 18.14 11.90
CA ASN A 145 9.40 19.58 11.72
C ASN A 145 10.73 20.04 11.11
N GLU A 146 11.86 19.53 11.61
CA GLU A 146 13.17 19.87 11.07
C GLU A 146 13.31 19.43 9.61
N ARG A 147 12.86 18.21 9.29
CA ARG A 147 12.79 17.71 7.91
C ARG A 147 11.99 18.66 7.00
N ASN A 148 10.81 19.09 7.43
CA ASN A 148 9.98 20.02 6.66
C ASN A 148 10.69 21.33 6.43
N LYS A 149 11.37 21.87 7.44
CA LYS A 149 12.16 23.09 7.35
C LYS A 149 13.26 22.95 6.29
N GLN A 150 14.00 21.84 6.29
CA GLN A 150 15.04 21.59 5.27
C GLN A 150 14.46 21.49 3.86
N ILE A 151 13.31 20.85 3.69
CA ILE A 151 12.61 20.79 2.39
C ILE A 151 12.22 22.18 1.92
N GLN A 152 11.71 23.05 2.79
CA GLN A 152 11.36 24.43 2.42
C GLN A 152 12.59 25.25 2.05
N ILE A 153 13.69 25.12 2.80
CA ILE A 153 14.97 25.77 2.49
C ILE A 153 15.49 25.33 1.12
N SER A 154 15.49 24.03 0.83
CA SER A 154 15.92 23.52 -0.48
C SER A 154 15.04 24.06 -1.61
N LYS A 155 13.72 24.08 -1.41
CA LYS A 155 12.76 24.61 -2.38
C LYS A 155 12.98 26.10 -2.64
N SER A 156 13.19 26.93 -1.61
CA SER A 156 13.43 28.37 -1.77
C SER A 156 14.74 28.67 -2.49
N LYS A 157 15.72 27.76 -2.42
CA LYS A 157 17.00 27.87 -3.13
C LYS A 157 16.97 27.26 -4.54
N GLY A 158 15.81 26.78 -5.03
CA GLY A 158 15.71 26.06 -6.30
C GLY A 158 16.40 24.71 -6.32
N LEU A 159 16.75 24.18 -5.13
CA LEU A 159 17.42 22.89 -4.98
C LEU A 159 16.41 21.77 -4.90
N TYR A 160 16.87 20.57 -5.25
CA TYR A 160 16.08 19.35 -5.17
C TYR A 160 15.76 18.95 -3.71
N ASN A 161 14.64 18.23 -3.50
CA ASN A 161 14.25 17.75 -2.18
C ASN A 161 15.28 16.74 -1.64
N PRO A 162 16.03 17.06 -0.57
CA PRO A 162 17.14 16.22 -0.08
C PRO A 162 16.70 14.86 0.49
N TYR A 163 15.39 14.63 0.65
CA TYR A 163 14.83 13.41 1.19
C TYR A 163 14.17 12.51 0.14
N LEU A 164 14.21 12.89 -1.15
CA LEU A 164 13.87 11.98 -2.24
C LEU A 164 15.10 11.16 -2.61
N LYS A 165 14.89 9.85 -2.79
CA LYS A 165 15.98 8.91 -3.10
C LYS A 165 16.51 9.06 -4.53
N TYR A 166 15.63 9.55 -5.44
CA TYR A 166 15.95 9.74 -6.86
C TYR A 166 15.47 11.10 -7.33
N THR A 167 16.16 11.69 -8.27
CA THR A 167 15.73 12.90 -8.96
C THR A 167 14.64 12.55 -9.98
N PRO A 168 13.79 13.51 -10.43
CA PRO A 168 12.86 13.24 -11.51
C PRO A 168 13.51 12.72 -12.80
N SER A 169 14.75 13.15 -13.11
CA SER A 169 15.54 12.66 -14.25
C SER A 169 15.97 11.21 -14.12
N ASP A 170 15.99 10.63 -12.92
CA ASP A 170 16.38 9.23 -12.70
C ASP A 170 15.18 8.27 -12.89
N LEU A 171 14.00 8.80 -13.23
CA LEU A 171 12.76 8.05 -13.36
C LEU A 171 12.31 7.84 -14.81
N TYR A 172 13.11 8.32 -15.78
CA TYR A 172 12.83 8.20 -17.22
C TYR A 172 14.00 7.62 -17.99
#